data_f783067d5ce87e130c3020631e004eb9
#
_entry.id   f783067d5ce87e130c3020631e004eb9
#
_cell.length_a   1.000
_cell.length_b   1.000
_cell.length_c   1.000
_cell.angle_alpha   90.00
_cell.angle_beta   90.00
_cell.angle_gamma   90.00
#
_symmetry.space_group_name_H-M   'P 1'
#
loop_
_entity.id
_entity.type
_entity.pdbx_description
1 polymer ?
#
loop_
_entity_poly.entity_id
_entity_poly.type
_entity_poly.pdbx_seq_one_letter_code
_entity_poly.pdbx_strand_id
1 'polypeptide(L)'
;MTLKKLILLFATLFIGLTSMFGQYRWDVGIATGTGNYLGDIGGAELTRRDLFFDMHVDQTKLSSHLFARYRFNNVLSIRGSFGTVFLGDSDASSIQRDRVARNAHFRNTIYETSVQVQGVILARPNLLPYRFRRNVSGELYGITGLSFFTHNPQARITREAAEYQYSEGLISTDPNSFDYDMWYDLRGYVTEGVSYSKSSIAIPMGVGAAFTLNKNLRLAIEIVWSLTFTDYLDDVSFTYADTQDLNDIGRVLSSPTHLDLINTLGENNPEGYIQNHQYSELDNTIRGNPGRNDSYGVMQVSLSKIIKTKSSFSRSHYGKYKRKQRGWKAPRRNYKPRGYNKRGRARF
;
A
#
# COMPACT_ATOMS: atom_id res chain seq x y z
N MET A 1 -11.32 -19.99 28.29
CA MET A 1 -9.97 -19.54 28.68
C MET A 1 -10.13 -18.11 29.20
N THR A 2 -9.78 -17.82 30.45
CA THR A 2 -10.02 -16.48 31.02
C THR A 2 -9.06 -15.46 30.40
N LEU A 3 -9.51 -14.22 30.20
CA LEU A 3 -8.76 -13.10 29.64
C LEU A 3 -7.37 -12.96 30.29
N LYS A 4 -7.27 -13.19 31.60
CA LYS A 4 -6.00 -13.20 32.35
C LYS A 4 -5.02 -14.27 31.86
N LYS A 5 -5.46 -15.46 31.48
CA LYS A 5 -4.61 -16.52 30.95
C LYS A 5 -4.14 -16.19 29.52
N LEU A 6 -4.97 -15.51 28.72
CA LEU A 6 -4.60 -15.04 27.39
C LEU A 6 -3.53 -13.95 27.46
N ILE A 7 -3.69 -12.96 28.37
CA ILE A 7 -2.70 -11.89 28.61
C ILE A 7 -1.39 -12.47 29.10
N LEU A 8 -1.42 -13.44 30.00
CA LEU A 8 -0.21 -14.10 30.53
C LEU A 8 0.50 -14.90 29.44
N LEU A 9 -0.24 -15.59 28.55
CA LEU A 9 0.31 -16.31 27.41
C LEU A 9 0.98 -15.35 26.41
N PHE A 10 0.35 -14.20 26.12
CA PHE A 10 0.95 -13.17 25.28
C PHE A 10 2.17 -12.54 25.93
N ALA A 11 2.15 -12.26 27.23
CA ALA A 11 3.28 -11.71 27.96
C ALA A 11 4.47 -12.68 28.02
N THR A 12 4.24 -13.97 28.23
CA THR A 12 5.30 -14.99 28.22
C THR A 12 5.85 -15.24 26.83
N LEU A 13 5.02 -15.21 25.79
CA LEU A 13 5.44 -15.27 24.39
C LEU A 13 6.31 -14.05 24.03
N PHE A 14 5.92 -12.84 24.51
CA PHE A 14 6.66 -11.60 24.27
C PHE A 14 8.01 -11.56 24.99
N ILE A 15 8.09 -12.09 26.22
CA ILE A 15 9.35 -12.18 27.00
C ILE A 15 10.30 -13.24 26.39
N GLY A 16 9.78 -14.35 25.87
CA GLY A 16 10.59 -15.37 25.20
C GLY A 16 11.24 -14.91 23.88
N LEU A 17 10.68 -13.91 23.22
CA LEU A 17 11.17 -13.36 21.95
C LEU A 17 12.38 -12.41 22.11
N THR A 18 12.69 -11.93 23.33
CA THR A 18 13.74 -10.94 23.55
C THR A 18 15.17 -11.48 23.58
N SER A 19 15.37 -12.81 23.50
CA SER A 19 16.66 -13.45 23.77
C SER A 19 17.55 -13.71 22.53
N MET A 20 17.09 -13.39 21.31
CA MET A 20 17.89 -13.60 20.09
C MET A 20 18.38 -12.28 19.49
N PHE A 21 19.50 -11.80 19.96
CA PHE A 21 20.13 -10.57 19.48
C PHE A 21 20.73 -10.74 18.08
N GLY A 22 19.99 -10.34 17.04
CA GLY A 22 20.53 -10.10 15.71
C GLY A 22 21.45 -8.87 15.68
N GLN A 23 22.52 -8.90 14.89
CA GLN A 23 23.52 -7.80 14.82
C GLN A 23 23.02 -6.51 14.17
N TYR A 24 21.81 -6.51 13.55
CA TYR A 24 21.24 -5.38 12.79
C TYR A 24 19.80 -5.18 13.21
N ARG A 25 19.53 -4.06 13.89
CA ARG A 25 18.19 -3.82 14.45
C ARG A 25 17.38 -2.82 13.67
N TRP A 26 18.00 -1.77 13.11
CA TRP A 26 17.32 -0.70 12.42
C TRP A 26 17.65 -0.66 10.94
N ASP A 27 16.66 -0.43 10.12
CA ASP A 27 16.84 0.04 8.76
C ASP A 27 15.84 1.18 8.46
N VAL A 28 16.29 2.13 7.65
CA VAL A 28 15.52 3.29 7.22
C VAL A 28 15.56 3.34 5.71
N GLY A 29 14.43 3.60 5.10
CA GLY A 29 14.33 3.57 3.64
C GLY A 29 13.15 4.33 3.10
N ILE A 30 13.09 4.29 1.78
CA ILE A 30 12.00 4.80 0.97
C ILE A 30 11.36 3.64 0.22
N ALA A 31 10.06 3.72 0.02
CA ALA A 31 9.30 2.83 -0.84
C ALA A 31 8.54 3.67 -1.85
N THR A 32 8.55 3.25 -3.10
CA THR A 32 7.76 3.88 -4.16
C THR A 32 7.13 2.80 -5.02
N GLY A 33 5.99 3.11 -5.58
CA GLY A 33 5.25 2.15 -6.36
C GLY A 33 3.93 2.70 -6.85
N THR A 34 2.94 1.83 -6.91
CA THR A 34 1.64 2.13 -7.48
C THR A 34 0.54 1.90 -6.46
N GLY A 35 -0.48 2.76 -6.51
CA GLY A 35 -1.72 2.62 -5.77
C GLY A 35 -2.90 2.39 -6.72
N ASN A 36 -3.76 1.45 -6.37
CA ASN A 36 -4.99 1.14 -7.10
C ASN A 36 -6.17 1.19 -6.15
N TYR A 37 -7.23 1.83 -6.59
CA TYR A 37 -8.50 1.87 -5.88
C TYR A 37 -9.29 0.58 -6.11
N LEU A 38 -10.05 0.16 -5.11
CA LEU A 38 -10.93 -1.01 -5.12
C LEU A 38 -12.22 -0.66 -4.38
N GLY A 39 -13.23 -0.19 -5.11
CA GLY A 39 -14.51 0.27 -4.54
C GLY A 39 -15.62 0.38 -5.58
N ASP A 40 -16.49 1.38 -5.42
CA ASP A 40 -17.74 1.48 -6.18
C ASP A 40 -17.59 2.16 -7.54
N ILE A 41 -16.63 3.07 -7.72
CA ILE A 41 -16.34 3.70 -9.03
C ILE A 41 -15.35 2.84 -9.80
N GLY A 42 -15.56 2.70 -11.12
CA GLY A 42 -14.70 1.92 -12.00
C GLY A 42 -14.96 0.41 -11.90
N GLY A 43 -13.89 -0.39 -11.89
CA GLY A 43 -13.96 -1.86 -11.85
C GLY A 43 -14.12 -2.52 -13.21
N ALA A 44 -13.41 -3.66 -13.43
CA ALA A 44 -13.35 -4.32 -14.72
C ALA A 44 -14.49 -5.30 -14.99
N GLU A 45 -15.12 -5.89 -13.99
CA GLU A 45 -16.06 -7.00 -14.14
C GLU A 45 -17.41 -6.78 -13.44
N LEU A 46 -18.38 -7.62 -13.79
CA LEU A 46 -19.77 -7.62 -13.31
C LEU A 46 -19.96 -7.64 -11.80
N THR A 47 -19.00 -8.09 -11.05
CA THR A 47 -19.05 -8.10 -9.60
C THR A 47 -17.66 -7.78 -9.07
N ARG A 48 -17.56 -6.78 -8.18
CA ARG A 48 -16.32 -6.44 -7.49
C ARG A 48 -15.70 -7.71 -6.90
N ARG A 49 -14.48 -8.04 -7.34
CA ARG A 49 -13.69 -9.13 -6.79
C ARG A 49 -12.71 -8.58 -5.79
N ASP A 50 -12.69 -9.19 -4.62
CA ASP A 50 -11.71 -8.82 -3.59
C ASP A 50 -10.28 -9.13 -4.04
N LEU A 51 -9.31 -8.40 -3.49
CA LEU A 51 -7.89 -8.50 -3.82
C LEU A 51 -7.55 -7.91 -5.20
N PHE A 52 -6.43 -8.34 -5.76
CA PHE A 52 -5.80 -7.78 -6.97
C PHE A 52 -6.49 -8.14 -8.28
N PHE A 53 -7.60 -8.89 -8.25
CA PHE A 53 -8.27 -9.37 -9.46
C PHE A 53 -9.13 -8.30 -10.15
N ASP A 54 -9.46 -7.22 -9.43
CA ASP A 54 -10.27 -6.09 -9.93
C ASP A 54 -9.42 -4.83 -10.19
N MET A 55 -8.11 -4.99 -10.28
CA MET A 55 -7.20 -3.86 -10.50
C MET A 55 -7.21 -3.40 -11.96
N HIS A 56 -7.57 -2.14 -12.17
CA HIS A 56 -7.38 -1.46 -13.44
C HIS A 56 -5.94 -0.96 -13.57
N VAL A 57 -5.17 -1.59 -14.45
CA VAL A 57 -3.78 -1.20 -14.71
C VAL A 57 -3.69 0.21 -15.27
N ASP A 58 -4.66 0.61 -16.07
CA ASP A 58 -4.72 1.94 -16.71
C ASP A 58 -5.00 3.08 -15.72
N GLN A 59 -5.66 2.78 -14.60
CA GLN A 59 -5.97 3.74 -13.52
C GLN A 59 -4.96 3.74 -12.38
N THR A 60 -3.85 3.06 -12.58
CA THR A 60 -2.76 2.96 -11.59
C THR A 60 -2.11 4.31 -11.34
N LYS A 61 -2.07 4.75 -10.09
CA LYS A 61 -1.46 6.03 -9.65
C LYS A 61 -0.20 5.78 -8.82
N LEU A 62 0.57 6.83 -8.55
CA LEU A 62 1.81 6.75 -7.78
C LEU A 62 1.54 6.55 -6.27
N SER A 63 2.44 5.81 -5.60
CA SER A 63 2.55 5.77 -4.15
C SER A 63 3.99 6.00 -3.69
N SER A 64 4.18 6.65 -2.54
CA SER A 64 5.50 6.93 -1.98
C SER A 64 5.46 6.96 -0.47
N HIS A 65 6.38 6.23 0.19
CA HIS A 65 6.45 6.14 1.64
C HIS A 65 7.90 6.26 2.13
N LEU A 66 8.06 6.93 3.24
CA LEU A 66 9.26 6.88 4.07
C LEU A 66 9.01 5.90 5.21
N PHE A 67 9.98 5.09 5.57
CA PHE A 67 9.81 4.14 6.65
C PHE A 67 11.06 3.93 7.49
N ALA A 68 10.84 3.56 8.73
CA ALA A 68 11.84 3.03 9.63
C ALA A 68 11.36 1.66 10.13
N ARG A 69 12.24 0.67 10.11
CA ARG A 69 11.94 -0.68 10.56
C ARG A 69 12.90 -1.10 11.67
N TYR A 70 12.33 -1.69 12.72
CA TYR A 70 13.06 -2.28 13.80
C TYR A 70 12.89 -3.80 13.79
N ARG A 71 13.99 -4.53 13.74
CA ARG A 71 14.02 -5.99 13.77
C ARG A 71 14.24 -6.48 15.20
N PHE A 72 13.24 -7.15 15.78
CA PHE A 72 13.35 -7.76 17.10
C PHE A 72 14.25 -9.00 17.07
N ASN A 73 13.99 -9.87 16.10
CA ASN A 73 14.72 -11.11 15.88
C ASN A 73 14.77 -11.46 14.38
N ASN A 74 15.19 -12.68 14.04
CA ASN A 74 15.28 -13.12 12.65
C ASN A 74 13.91 -13.35 11.97
N VAL A 75 12.83 -13.41 12.73
CA VAL A 75 11.49 -13.72 12.25
C VAL A 75 10.59 -12.48 12.30
N LEU A 76 10.71 -11.63 13.32
CA LEU A 76 9.76 -10.57 13.62
C LEU A 76 10.42 -9.19 13.53
N SER A 77 9.77 -8.28 12.83
CA SER A 77 10.10 -6.85 12.79
C SER A 77 8.84 -5.98 12.84
N ILE A 78 9.01 -4.76 13.31
CA ILE A 78 8.01 -3.69 13.28
C ILE A 78 8.49 -2.59 12.35
N ARG A 79 7.58 -2.04 11.55
CA ARG A 79 7.85 -0.96 10.61
C ARG A 79 6.87 0.17 10.86
N GLY A 80 7.41 1.39 11.09
CA GLY A 80 6.64 2.62 11.02
C GLY A 80 6.82 3.25 9.65
N SER A 81 5.75 3.67 8.99
CA SER A 81 5.83 4.37 7.72
C SER A 81 4.91 5.59 7.67
N PHE A 82 5.31 6.55 6.86
CA PHE A 82 4.53 7.74 6.53
C PHE A 82 4.67 8.00 5.03
N GLY A 83 3.56 8.30 4.35
CA GLY A 83 3.62 8.52 2.92
C GLY A 83 2.30 8.96 2.31
N THR A 84 2.31 8.96 0.98
CA THR A 84 1.17 9.34 0.15
C THR A 84 0.82 8.22 -0.83
N VAL A 85 -0.48 8.01 -1.02
CA VAL A 85 -1.02 7.14 -2.06
C VAL A 85 -2.00 7.97 -2.87
N PHE A 86 -1.76 8.05 -4.18
CA PHE A 86 -2.72 8.66 -5.10
C PHE A 86 -3.64 7.56 -5.62
N LEU A 87 -4.93 7.81 -5.55
CA LEU A 87 -5.98 6.93 -6.07
C LEU A 87 -6.82 7.70 -7.09
N GLY A 88 -7.53 6.97 -7.92
CA GLY A 88 -8.51 7.51 -8.85
C GLY A 88 -8.97 6.44 -9.80
N ASP A 89 -10.23 6.54 -10.19
CA ASP A 89 -10.86 5.65 -11.15
C ASP A 89 -11.98 6.39 -11.90
N SER A 90 -12.55 5.75 -12.91
CA SER A 90 -13.63 6.30 -13.72
C SER A 90 -14.57 5.20 -14.18
N ASP A 91 -15.87 5.46 -14.09
CA ASP A 91 -16.91 4.57 -14.57
C ASP A 91 -16.92 4.40 -16.09
N ALA A 92 -16.34 5.36 -16.82
CA ALA A 92 -16.23 5.30 -18.27
C ALA A 92 -15.42 4.08 -18.78
N SER A 93 -14.54 3.54 -17.93
CA SER A 93 -13.76 2.33 -18.21
C SER A 93 -14.43 1.04 -17.77
N SER A 94 -15.59 1.12 -17.11
CA SER A 94 -16.33 -0.04 -16.58
C SER A 94 -17.07 -0.81 -17.68
N ILE A 95 -17.20 -2.11 -17.50
CA ILE A 95 -18.05 -2.98 -18.35
C ILE A 95 -19.51 -2.95 -17.87
N GLN A 96 -19.77 -2.53 -16.64
CA GLN A 96 -21.11 -2.47 -16.07
C GLN A 96 -21.85 -1.25 -16.59
N ARG A 97 -23.01 -1.48 -17.22
CA ARG A 97 -23.83 -0.42 -17.82
C ARG A 97 -24.27 0.63 -16.81
N ASP A 98 -24.61 0.21 -15.58
CA ASP A 98 -25.03 1.12 -14.50
C ASP A 98 -23.94 2.12 -14.12
N ARG A 99 -22.69 1.64 -14.03
CA ARG A 99 -21.53 2.49 -13.77
C ARG A 99 -21.23 3.41 -14.96
N VAL A 100 -21.23 2.87 -16.17
CA VAL A 100 -21.04 3.70 -17.39
C VAL A 100 -22.07 4.80 -17.48
N ALA A 101 -23.35 4.51 -17.14
CA ALA A 101 -24.41 5.53 -17.13
C ALA A 101 -24.23 6.56 -16.02
N ARG A 102 -23.78 6.15 -14.84
CA ARG A 102 -23.44 7.07 -13.76
C ARG A 102 -22.30 8.01 -14.16
N ASN A 103 -21.34 7.53 -14.95
CA ASN A 103 -20.20 8.28 -15.51
C ASN A 103 -19.38 9.02 -14.44
N ALA A 104 -19.38 8.51 -13.22
CA ALA A 104 -18.63 9.11 -12.14
C ALA A 104 -17.12 8.89 -12.33
N HIS A 105 -16.34 9.87 -11.91
CA HIS A 105 -14.89 9.78 -11.88
C HIS A 105 -14.37 10.53 -10.66
N PHE A 106 -13.25 10.08 -10.14
CA PHE A 106 -12.65 10.75 -9.00
C PHE A 106 -11.13 10.65 -9.01
N ARG A 107 -10.51 11.52 -8.24
CA ARG A 107 -9.15 11.37 -7.75
C ARG A 107 -9.14 11.58 -6.25
N ASN A 108 -8.27 10.87 -5.55
CA ASN A 108 -8.10 11.02 -4.11
C ASN A 108 -6.62 10.95 -3.75
N THR A 109 -6.19 11.82 -2.84
CA THR A 109 -4.85 11.80 -2.27
C THR A 109 -4.93 11.37 -0.83
N ILE A 110 -4.40 10.18 -0.55
CA ILE A 110 -4.33 9.63 0.80
C ILE A 110 -2.98 9.99 1.42
N TYR A 111 -3.01 10.60 2.60
CA TYR A 111 -1.84 10.74 3.47
C TYR A 111 -1.95 9.71 4.58
N GLU A 112 -1.04 8.75 4.58
CA GLU A 112 -1.08 7.58 5.45
C GLU A 112 0.09 7.56 6.44
N THR A 113 -0.21 7.26 7.71
CA THR A 113 0.76 6.90 8.72
C THR A 113 0.43 5.49 9.20
N SER A 114 1.38 4.55 9.11
CA SER A 114 1.11 3.17 9.49
C SER A 114 2.16 2.59 10.43
N VAL A 115 1.71 1.63 11.24
CA VAL A 115 2.55 0.75 12.05
C VAL A 115 2.25 -0.69 11.66
N GLN A 116 3.25 -1.35 11.11
CA GLN A 116 3.13 -2.68 10.52
C GLN A 116 4.04 -3.67 11.24
N VAL A 117 3.55 -4.88 11.43
CA VAL A 117 4.31 -6.03 11.87
C VAL A 117 4.66 -6.87 10.65
N GLN A 118 5.91 -7.25 10.53
CA GLN A 118 6.42 -8.09 9.44
C GLN A 118 6.94 -9.39 10.02
N GLY A 119 6.37 -10.52 9.57
CA GLY A 119 6.77 -11.86 9.96
C GLY A 119 7.48 -12.61 8.82
N VAL A 120 8.72 -13.02 9.01
CA VAL A 120 9.48 -13.79 7.99
C VAL A 120 8.93 -15.20 7.90
N ILE A 121 8.46 -15.58 6.72
CA ILE A 121 7.92 -16.92 6.41
C ILE A 121 9.06 -17.83 5.93
N LEU A 122 9.89 -17.30 5.04
CA LEU A 122 11.01 -18.03 4.45
C LEU A 122 12.26 -17.16 4.39
N ALA A 123 13.40 -17.69 4.81
CA ALA A 123 14.68 -16.99 4.69
C ALA A 123 15.74 -17.91 4.08
N ARG A 124 16.50 -17.39 3.11
CA ARG A 124 17.64 -18.07 2.51
C ARG A 124 18.89 -17.21 2.62
N PRO A 125 19.94 -17.66 3.33
CA PRO A 125 21.11 -16.84 3.60
C PRO A 125 22.03 -16.61 2.39
N ASN A 126 22.03 -17.49 1.40
CA ASN A 126 22.88 -17.39 0.20
C ASN A 126 22.06 -17.74 -1.04
N LEU A 127 21.59 -16.74 -1.77
CA LEU A 127 20.83 -16.94 -3.01
C LEU A 127 21.72 -17.13 -4.24
N LEU A 128 22.93 -16.56 -4.22
CA LEU A 128 23.83 -16.61 -5.37
C LEU A 128 24.84 -17.78 -5.22
N PRO A 129 25.19 -18.45 -6.34
CA PRO A 129 26.24 -19.47 -6.35
C PRO A 129 27.58 -18.92 -5.82
N TYR A 130 28.40 -19.78 -5.24
CA TYR A 130 29.70 -19.45 -4.63
C TYR A 130 30.67 -18.66 -5.53
N ARG A 131 30.49 -18.74 -6.86
CA ARG A 131 31.27 -17.95 -7.85
C ARG A 131 31.08 -16.42 -7.72
N PHE A 132 29.93 -15.98 -7.21
CA PHE A 132 29.68 -14.57 -6.97
C PHE A 132 30.06 -14.25 -5.52
N ARG A 133 31.17 -13.58 -5.30
CA ARG A 133 31.69 -13.15 -3.97
C ARG A 133 30.73 -12.25 -3.15
N ARG A 134 29.48 -12.07 -3.58
CA ARG A 134 28.45 -11.26 -2.89
C ARG A 134 27.47 -12.18 -2.19
N ASN A 135 27.43 -12.09 -0.88
CA ASN A 135 26.40 -12.75 -0.08
C ASN A 135 25.08 -11.97 -0.23
N VAL A 136 24.20 -12.43 -1.10
CA VAL A 136 22.83 -11.95 -1.21
C VAL A 136 21.94 -12.90 -0.42
N SER A 137 21.26 -12.39 0.59
CA SER A 137 20.25 -13.15 1.32
C SER A 137 18.86 -12.70 0.88
N GLY A 138 17.92 -13.64 0.81
CA GLY A 138 16.52 -13.41 0.47
C GLY A 138 15.61 -13.78 1.62
N GLU A 139 14.53 -13.01 1.77
CA GLU A 139 13.50 -13.22 2.77
C GLU A 139 12.13 -13.03 2.12
N LEU A 140 11.21 -13.96 2.38
CA LEU A 140 9.77 -13.80 2.11
C LEU A 140 9.07 -13.56 3.44
N TYR A 141 8.22 -12.57 3.52
CA TYR A 141 7.55 -12.17 4.77
C TYR A 141 6.12 -11.74 4.54
N GLY A 142 5.29 -11.96 5.56
CA GLY A 142 3.94 -11.42 5.66
C GLY A 142 3.95 -10.07 6.36
N ILE A 143 2.96 -9.23 6.01
CA ILE A 143 2.76 -7.87 6.53
C ILE A 143 1.35 -7.78 7.06
N THR A 144 1.18 -7.22 8.25
CA THR A 144 -0.11 -6.74 8.77
C THR A 144 0.12 -5.60 9.75
N GLY A 145 -0.91 -4.79 10.01
CA GLY A 145 -0.76 -3.66 10.92
C GLY A 145 -2.01 -2.80 11.03
N LEU A 146 -1.78 -1.57 11.44
CA LEU A 146 -2.79 -0.52 11.50
C LEU A 146 -2.26 0.72 10.81
N SER A 147 -3.11 1.37 10.02
CA SER A 147 -2.84 2.68 9.46
C SER A 147 -3.94 3.67 9.81
N PHE A 148 -3.52 4.89 10.02
CA PHE A 148 -4.38 6.07 10.09
C PHE A 148 -4.12 6.89 8.84
N PHE A 149 -5.17 7.32 8.16
CA PHE A 149 -5.04 8.10 6.95
C PHE A 149 -6.06 9.24 6.88
N THR A 150 -5.71 10.23 6.07
CA THR A 150 -6.63 11.30 5.66
C THR A 150 -6.82 11.23 4.16
N HIS A 151 -8.03 11.54 3.70
CA HIS A 151 -8.44 11.47 2.31
C HIS A 151 -9.33 12.67 1.94
N ASN A 152 -9.34 13.00 0.66
CA ASN A 152 -10.18 14.06 0.12
C ASN A 152 -10.50 13.74 -1.34
N PRO A 153 -11.62 13.05 -1.61
CA PRO A 153 -12.03 12.73 -2.97
C PRO A 153 -12.43 14.01 -3.71
N GLN A 154 -12.00 14.11 -4.96
CA GLN A 154 -12.23 15.23 -5.84
C GLN A 154 -12.72 14.74 -7.21
N ALA A 155 -13.61 15.48 -7.85
CA ALA A 155 -14.02 15.26 -9.23
C ALA A 155 -13.99 16.56 -10.04
N ARG A 156 -14.11 16.43 -11.35
CA ARG A 156 -14.29 17.56 -12.27
C ARG A 156 -15.72 17.61 -12.78
N ILE A 157 -16.19 18.80 -13.10
CA ILE A 157 -17.39 18.97 -13.88
C ILE A 157 -17.06 18.66 -15.34
N THR A 158 -17.87 17.83 -15.99
CA THR A 158 -17.80 17.60 -17.43
C THR A 158 -18.74 18.56 -18.16
N ARG A 159 -18.32 19.08 -19.30
CA ARG A 159 -19.14 20.05 -20.08
C ARG A 159 -20.45 19.43 -20.51
N GLU A 160 -20.38 18.21 -20.99
CA GLU A 160 -21.52 17.43 -21.49
C GLU A 160 -22.62 17.27 -20.43
N ALA A 161 -22.19 16.94 -19.18
CA ALA A 161 -23.13 16.82 -18.06
C ALA A 161 -23.76 18.16 -17.66
N ALA A 162 -22.96 19.23 -17.63
CA ALA A 162 -23.48 20.58 -17.32
C ALA A 162 -24.46 21.09 -18.38
N GLU A 163 -24.15 20.94 -19.67
CA GLU A 163 -25.03 21.30 -20.78
C GLU A 163 -26.32 20.48 -20.77
N TYR A 164 -26.24 19.18 -20.51
CA TYR A 164 -27.42 18.33 -20.37
C TYR A 164 -28.32 18.77 -19.23
N GLN A 165 -27.80 18.95 -18.02
CA GLN A 165 -28.59 19.35 -16.86
C GLN A 165 -29.18 20.76 -17.02
N TYR A 166 -28.49 21.66 -17.71
CA TYR A 166 -29.01 22.98 -18.03
C TYR A 166 -30.15 22.91 -19.05
N SER A 167 -30.04 22.08 -20.09
CA SER A 167 -31.09 21.90 -21.11
C SER A 167 -32.38 21.29 -20.53
N GLU A 168 -32.25 20.42 -19.53
CA GLU A 168 -33.38 19.82 -18.80
C GLU A 168 -33.93 20.75 -17.71
N GLY A 169 -33.32 21.92 -17.48
CA GLY A 169 -33.76 22.86 -16.46
C GLY A 169 -33.47 22.42 -15.02
N LEU A 170 -32.55 21.47 -14.83
CA LEU A 170 -32.16 20.94 -13.53
C LEU A 170 -31.23 21.89 -12.79
N ILE A 171 -30.40 22.63 -13.50
CA ILE A 171 -29.55 23.70 -12.97
C ILE A 171 -29.89 25.03 -13.61
N SER A 172 -29.67 26.10 -12.87
CA SER A 172 -29.92 27.49 -13.32
C SER A 172 -28.66 28.20 -13.82
N THR A 173 -27.49 27.69 -13.45
CA THR A 173 -26.18 28.25 -13.78
C THR A 173 -25.81 27.95 -15.23
N ASP A 174 -25.43 29.00 -16.00
CA ASP A 174 -24.97 28.83 -17.38
C ASP A 174 -23.76 27.89 -17.44
N PRO A 175 -23.79 26.83 -18.28
CA PRO A 175 -22.66 25.90 -18.45
C PRO A 175 -21.34 26.60 -18.74
N ASN A 176 -21.33 27.72 -19.45
CA ASN A 176 -20.11 28.47 -19.76
C ASN A 176 -19.48 29.17 -18.54
N SER A 177 -20.17 29.23 -17.42
CA SER A 177 -19.64 29.83 -16.17
C SER A 177 -18.90 28.84 -15.27
N PHE A 178 -18.96 27.53 -15.55
CA PHE A 178 -18.22 26.52 -14.79
C PHE A 178 -16.74 26.47 -15.17
N ASP A 179 -15.90 26.23 -14.16
CA ASP A 179 -14.48 25.94 -14.38
C ASP A 179 -14.29 24.44 -14.56
N TYR A 180 -14.13 23.99 -15.80
CA TYR A 180 -13.96 22.60 -16.19
C TYR A 180 -12.55 22.04 -15.89
N ASP A 181 -11.57 22.89 -15.66
CA ASP A 181 -10.21 22.48 -15.31
C ASP A 181 -10.02 22.30 -13.80
N MET A 182 -10.94 22.85 -13.01
CA MET A 182 -10.91 22.79 -11.56
C MET A 182 -11.31 21.39 -11.04
N TRP A 183 -10.62 20.95 -10.00
CA TRP A 183 -11.01 19.79 -9.20
C TRP A 183 -11.78 20.24 -7.96
N TYR A 184 -13.00 19.81 -7.85
CA TYR A 184 -13.93 20.16 -6.77
C TYR A 184 -13.84 19.10 -5.66
N ASP A 185 -13.75 19.55 -4.41
CA ASP A 185 -13.74 18.67 -3.23
C ASP A 185 -15.17 18.12 -2.98
N LEU A 186 -15.43 16.87 -3.35
CA LEU A 186 -16.76 16.25 -3.31
C LEU A 186 -17.39 16.29 -1.92
N ARG A 187 -16.62 16.09 -0.88
CA ARG A 187 -17.08 16.16 0.51
C ARG A 187 -17.79 17.46 0.86
N GLY A 188 -17.41 18.58 0.24
CA GLY A 188 -18.01 19.90 0.48
C GLY A 188 -19.41 20.06 -0.11
N TYR A 189 -19.76 19.25 -1.09
CA TYR A 189 -21.03 19.30 -1.81
C TYR A 189 -22.06 18.31 -1.30
N VAL A 190 -21.65 17.37 -0.42
CA VAL A 190 -22.57 16.42 0.24
C VAL A 190 -23.44 15.68 -0.78
N THR A 191 -22.83 15.11 -1.81
CA THR A 191 -23.48 14.53 -3.02
C THR A 191 -24.48 13.42 -2.72
N GLU A 192 -24.43 12.81 -1.53
CA GLU A 192 -25.36 11.80 -1.02
C GLU A 192 -26.20 12.28 0.17
N GLY A 193 -26.23 13.58 0.44
CA GLY A 193 -26.97 14.13 1.59
C GLY A 193 -26.34 13.82 2.96
N VAL A 194 -25.21 13.09 2.97
CA VAL A 194 -24.52 12.64 4.19
C VAL A 194 -23.09 13.20 4.23
N SER A 195 -22.75 13.85 5.34
CA SER A 195 -21.38 14.30 5.57
C SER A 195 -20.53 13.19 6.17
N TYR A 196 -19.32 12.96 5.65
CA TYR A 196 -18.41 11.94 6.13
C TYR A 196 -17.07 12.52 6.63
N SER A 197 -16.34 11.72 7.42
CA SER A 197 -15.06 12.13 8.01
C SER A 197 -13.95 12.23 6.94
N LYS A 198 -13.07 13.21 7.09
CA LYS A 198 -11.84 13.33 6.30
C LYS A 198 -10.78 12.30 6.65
N SER A 199 -10.89 11.64 7.81
CA SER A 199 -9.89 10.70 8.31
C SER A 199 -10.53 9.37 8.67
N SER A 200 -9.81 8.29 8.43
CA SER A 200 -10.22 6.93 8.78
C SER A 200 -9.01 6.08 9.14
N ILE A 201 -9.28 4.84 9.51
CA ILE A 201 -8.27 3.82 9.80
C ILE A 201 -8.36 2.71 8.76
N ALA A 202 -7.25 1.98 8.57
CA ALA A 202 -7.21 0.79 7.74
C ALA A 202 -6.36 -0.31 8.36
N ILE A 203 -6.56 -1.53 7.90
CA ILE A 203 -5.74 -2.69 8.21
C ILE A 203 -4.96 -3.07 6.95
N PRO A 204 -3.67 -2.68 6.83
CA PRO A 204 -2.82 -3.16 5.77
C PRO A 204 -2.48 -4.63 5.97
N MET A 205 -2.66 -5.44 4.93
CA MET A 205 -2.28 -6.84 4.88
C MET A 205 -1.53 -7.12 3.58
N GLY A 206 -0.47 -7.92 3.62
CA GLY A 206 0.29 -8.16 2.41
C GLY A 206 1.43 -9.13 2.55
N VAL A 207 2.18 -9.24 1.47
CA VAL A 207 3.39 -10.05 1.38
C VAL A 207 4.52 -9.26 0.74
N GLY A 208 5.74 -9.59 1.12
CA GLY A 208 6.91 -8.97 0.56
C GLY A 208 8.08 -9.93 0.40
N ALA A 209 8.88 -9.69 -0.61
CA ALA A 209 10.15 -10.37 -0.83
C ALA A 209 11.29 -9.36 -0.72
N ALA A 210 12.26 -9.64 0.14
CA ALA A 210 13.40 -8.76 0.34
C ALA A 210 14.73 -9.44 0.03
N PHE A 211 15.62 -8.66 -0.55
CA PHE A 211 16.97 -9.05 -0.92
C PHE A 211 17.98 -8.13 -0.23
N THR A 212 18.78 -8.69 0.65
CA THR A 212 19.91 -7.96 1.25
C THR A 212 21.10 -8.05 0.31
N LEU A 213 21.33 -6.98 -0.44
CA LEU A 213 22.35 -6.93 -1.50
C LEU A 213 23.77 -6.82 -0.95
N ASN A 214 23.92 -6.10 0.17
CA ASN A 214 25.18 -5.90 0.88
C ASN A 214 24.86 -5.83 2.38
N LYS A 215 25.91 -5.83 3.22
CA LYS A 215 25.75 -5.70 4.68
C LYS A 215 24.96 -4.47 5.14
N ASN A 216 24.65 -3.51 4.25
CA ASN A 216 24.05 -2.23 4.59
C ASN A 216 22.84 -1.87 3.72
N LEU A 217 22.56 -2.60 2.65
CA LEU A 217 21.52 -2.25 1.68
C LEU A 217 20.54 -3.40 1.51
N ARG A 218 19.26 -3.09 1.62
CA ARG A 218 18.15 -4.03 1.42
C ARG A 218 17.19 -3.46 0.38
N LEU A 219 16.88 -4.26 -0.62
CA LEU A 219 15.86 -4.04 -1.62
C LEU A 219 14.68 -4.95 -1.29
N ALA A 220 13.44 -4.45 -1.39
CA ALA A 220 12.27 -5.33 -1.27
C ALA A 220 11.20 -4.93 -2.28
N ILE A 221 10.38 -5.93 -2.64
CA ILE A 221 9.15 -5.77 -3.42
C ILE A 221 8.02 -6.21 -2.50
N GLU A 222 6.98 -5.38 -2.39
CA GLU A 222 5.87 -5.59 -1.47
C GLU A 222 4.56 -5.37 -2.21
N ILE A 223 3.57 -6.19 -1.89
CA ILE A 223 2.19 -6.06 -2.32
C ILE A 223 1.35 -6.00 -1.06
N VAL A 224 0.66 -4.90 -0.86
CA VAL A 224 -0.13 -4.60 0.34
C VAL A 224 -1.54 -4.22 -0.07
N TRP A 225 -2.51 -4.82 0.57
CA TRP A 225 -3.91 -4.48 0.48
C TRP A 225 -4.36 -3.86 1.79
N SER A 226 -4.92 -2.66 1.74
CA SER A 226 -5.40 -1.89 2.88
C SER A 226 -6.93 -1.93 2.92
N LEU A 227 -7.46 -2.67 3.88
CA LEU A 227 -8.88 -2.70 4.20
C LEU A 227 -9.23 -1.47 5.02
N THR A 228 -10.03 -0.58 4.49
CA THR A 228 -10.42 0.65 5.19
C THR A 228 -11.72 0.48 5.97
N PHE A 229 -11.96 1.39 6.91
CA PHE A 229 -13.20 1.48 7.67
C PHE A 229 -14.04 2.68 7.20
N THR A 230 -13.97 3.01 5.91
CA THR A 230 -14.79 4.01 5.25
C THR A 230 -15.21 3.51 3.88
N ASP A 231 -16.37 3.95 3.45
CA ASP A 231 -16.94 3.69 2.13
C ASP A 231 -16.99 4.97 1.29
N TYR A 232 -16.19 5.98 1.67
CA TYR A 232 -16.16 7.29 1.02
C TYR A 232 -14.77 7.66 0.51
N LEU A 233 -13.98 6.67 0.04
CA LEU A 233 -12.72 6.99 -0.63
C LEU A 233 -12.95 7.64 -2.00
N ASP A 234 -14.09 7.36 -2.63
CA ASP A 234 -14.51 7.86 -3.94
C ASP A 234 -15.74 8.77 -3.88
N ASP A 235 -16.28 9.07 -2.68
CA ASP A 235 -17.52 9.83 -2.45
C ASP A 235 -18.81 9.06 -2.81
N VAL A 236 -18.73 7.75 -3.03
CA VAL A 236 -19.89 6.92 -3.40
C VAL A 236 -20.06 5.79 -2.39
N SER A 237 -21.25 5.72 -1.78
CA SER A 237 -21.57 4.71 -0.78
C SER A 237 -23.04 4.29 -0.80
N PHE A 238 -23.96 5.23 -0.81
CA PHE A 238 -25.35 4.96 -0.46
C PHE A 238 -26.32 5.32 -1.58
N THR A 239 -27.11 6.38 -1.40
CA THR A 239 -28.12 6.85 -2.36
C THR A 239 -27.79 8.27 -2.80
N TYR A 240 -28.33 8.68 -3.93
CA TYR A 240 -28.28 10.09 -4.34
C TYR A 240 -28.99 10.97 -3.32
N ALA A 241 -28.47 12.16 -3.08
CA ALA A 241 -29.13 13.19 -2.30
C ALA A 241 -30.39 13.71 -3.03
N ASP A 242 -31.32 14.27 -2.26
CA ASP A 242 -32.41 15.03 -2.85
C ASP A 242 -31.84 16.19 -3.67
N THR A 243 -32.32 16.33 -4.90
CA THR A 243 -31.86 17.37 -5.84
C THR A 243 -32.08 18.78 -5.32
N GLN A 244 -33.09 18.99 -4.47
CA GLN A 244 -33.41 20.30 -3.89
C GLN A 244 -32.39 20.75 -2.84
N ASP A 245 -31.68 19.79 -2.22
CA ASP A 245 -30.70 20.07 -1.20
C ASP A 245 -29.30 20.41 -1.78
N LEU A 246 -29.10 20.16 -3.07
CA LEU A 246 -27.83 20.39 -3.76
C LEU A 246 -27.83 21.73 -4.52
N ASN A 247 -26.69 22.43 -4.45
CA ASN A 247 -26.42 23.55 -5.36
C ASN A 247 -26.11 23.05 -6.78
N ASP A 248 -26.12 23.93 -7.79
CA ASP A 248 -25.92 23.53 -9.19
C ASP A 248 -24.62 22.78 -9.44
N ILE A 249 -23.51 23.18 -8.78
CA ILE A 249 -22.22 22.46 -8.83
C ILE A 249 -22.37 21.06 -8.24
N GLY A 250 -22.97 20.94 -7.07
CA GLY A 250 -23.19 19.67 -6.39
C GLY A 250 -24.06 18.71 -7.19
N ARG A 251 -25.08 19.25 -7.90
CA ARG A 251 -25.92 18.47 -8.80
C ARG A 251 -25.12 17.82 -9.94
N VAL A 252 -24.32 18.64 -10.65
CA VAL A 252 -23.49 18.12 -11.76
C VAL A 252 -22.44 17.12 -11.27
N LEU A 253 -21.85 17.36 -10.09
CA LEU A 253 -20.87 16.44 -9.50
C LEU A 253 -21.50 15.15 -8.99
N SER A 254 -22.74 15.21 -8.47
CA SER A 254 -23.47 14.03 -7.99
C SER A 254 -23.84 13.09 -9.13
N SER A 255 -24.28 13.62 -10.27
CA SER A 255 -24.69 12.87 -11.46
C SER A 255 -24.05 13.42 -12.73
N PRO A 256 -22.83 13.06 -13.07
CA PRO A 256 -22.12 13.52 -14.28
C PRO A 256 -22.58 12.80 -15.57
N THR A 257 -23.77 12.24 -15.58
CA THR A 257 -24.41 11.63 -16.74
C THR A 257 -24.75 12.67 -17.82
N HIS A 258 -24.78 12.27 -19.08
CA HIS A 258 -25.14 13.14 -20.20
C HIS A 258 -25.97 12.40 -21.26
N LEU A 259 -26.63 13.18 -22.13
CA LEU A 259 -27.64 12.67 -23.06
C LEU A 259 -27.12 11.60 -24.02
N ASP A 260 -25.91 11.74 -24.54
CA ASP A 260 -25.32 10.75 -25.45
C ASP A 260 -25.11 9.38 -24.80
N LEU A 261 -24.71 9.34 -23.55
CA LEU A 261 -24.61 8.10 -22.78
C LEU A 261 -25.98 7.47 -22.57
N ILE A 262 -26.97 8.28 -22.17
CA ILE A 262 -28.34 7.83 -21.94
C ILE A 262 -28.91 7.23 -23.24
N ASN A 263 -28.74 7.88 -24.38
CA ASN A 263 -29.22 7.41 -25.68
C ASN A 263 -28.50 6.13 -26.11
N THR A 264 -27.17 6.10 -26.01
CA THR A 264 -26.38 4.94 -26.44
C THR A 264 -26.69 3.70 -25.60
N LEU A 265 -26.90 3.86 -24.31
CA LEU A 265 -27.23 2.77 -23.41
C LEU A 265 -28.71 2.35 -23.52
N GLY A 266 -29.59 3.34 -23.79
CA GLY A 266 -31.02 3.12 -23.96
C GLY A 266 -31.41 2.35 -25.22
N GLU A 267 -30.68 2.52 -26.34
CA GLU A 267 -30.90 1.72 -27.56
C GLU A 267 -30.75 0.23 -27.32
N ASN A 268 -29.92 -0.17 -26.34
CA ASN A 268 -29.65 -1.57 -26.02
C ASN A 268 -30.48 -2.14 -24.85
N ASN A 269 -31.24 -1.30 -24.13
CA ASN A 269 -32.10 -1.74 -23.02
C ASN A 269 -33.24 -0.74 -22.72
N PRO A 270 -34.31 -0.73 -23.54
CA PRO A 270 -35.27 0.39 -23.59
C PRO A 270 -36.19 0.52 -22.37
N GLU A 271 -36.36 -0.47 -21.53
CA GLU A 271 -37.50 -0.47 -20.59
C GLU A 271 -37.20 -0.15 -19.12
N GLY A 272 -36.00 0.07 -18.72
CA GLY A 272 -35.75 0.30 -17.28
C GLY A 272 -34.54 1.15 -16.98
N TYR A 273 -33.67 1.29 -17.94
CA TYR A 273 -32.33 1.81 -17.72
C TYR A 273 -32.25 3.33 -17.85
N ILE A 274 -33.00 3.91 -18.81
CA ILE A 274 -33.05 5.36 -19.04
C ILE A 274 -33.78 6.04 -17.90
N GLN A 275 -34.88 5.46 -17.42
CA GLN A 275 -35.70 6.03 -16.36
C GLN A 275 -34.94 6.15 -15.03
N ASN A 276 -34.13 5.16 -14.69
CA ASN A 276 -33.37 5.15 -13.43
C ASN A 276 -32.15 6.08 -13.44
N HIS A 277 -31.83 6.73 -14.57
CA HIS A 277 -30.68 7.63 -14.71
C HIS A 277 -31.06 9.03 -15.16
N GLN A 278 -32.35 9.32 -15.33
CA GLN A 278 -32.83 10.69 -15.47
C GLN A 278 -32.75 11.37 -14.10
N TYR A 279 -32.13 12.53 -14.04
CA TYR A 279 -31.85 13.24 -12.80
C TYR A 279 -33.07 13.47 -11.90
N SER A 280 -34.24 13.69 -12.48
CA SER A 280 -35.49 13.85 -11.74
C SER A 280 -35.98 12.59 -11.01
N GLU A 281 -35.45 11.44 -11.37
CA GLU A 281 -35.82 10.14 -10.77
C GLU A 281 -34.69 9.53 -9.91
N LEU A 282 -33.55 10.23 -9.79
CA LEU A 282 -32.38 9.76 -9.01
C LEU A 282 -32.55 9.94 -7.50
N ASP A 283 -33.48 10.80 -7.05
CA ASP A 283 -33.70 11.06 -5.64
C ASP A 283 -33.94 9.76 -4.87
N ASN A 284 -33.08 9.50 -3.87
CA ASN A 284 -33.09 8.28 -3.05
C ASN A 284 -32.84 6.96 -3.82
N THR A 285 -32.42 7.00 -5.09
CA THR A 285 -31.96 5.78 -5.78
C THR A 285 -30.56 5.38 -5.35
N ILE A 286 -30.22 4.10 -5.52
CA ILE A 286 -28.91 3.56 -5.12
C ILE A 286 -27.83 4.17 -6.00
N ARG A 287 -26.81 4.77 -5.38
CA ARG A 287 -25.63 5.31 -6.04
C ARG A 287 -24.40 4.39 -5.88
N GLY A 288 -24.23 3.80 -4.70
CA GLY A 288 -23.13 2.90 -4.34
C GLY A 288 -23.61 1.63 -3.63
N ASN A 289 -22.70 0.89 -3.03
CA ASN A 289 -22.99 -0.33 -2.27
C ASN A 289 -22.57 -0.20 -0.81
N PRO A 290 -23.45 0.26 0.08
CA PRO A 290 -23.10 0.49 1.50
C PRO A 290 -22.74 -0.78 2.28
N GLY A 291 -22.92 -1.95 1.69
CA GLY A 291 -22.59 -3.23 2.32
C GLY A 291 -21.11 -3.56 2.38
N ARG A 292 -20.25 -2.77 1.73
CA ARG A 292 -18.80 -3.01 1.65
C ARG A 292 -18.01 -1.73 1.69
N ASN A 293 -17.10 -1.63 2.65
CA ASN A 293 -16.15 -0.53 2.69
C ASN A 293 -15.16 -0.58 1.52
N ASP A 294 -14.69 0.58 1.14
CA ASP A 294 -13.64 0.74 0.15
C ASP A 294 -12.30 0.17 0.63
N SER A 295 -11.47 -0.17 -0.32
CA SER A 295 -10.11 -0.62 -0.06
C SER A 295 -9.16 -0.12 -1.14
N TYR A 296 -7.86 -0.23 -0.90
CA TYR A 296 -6.86 0.08 -1.91
C TYR A 296 -5.68 -0.87 -1.84
N GLY A 297 -5.12 -1.18 -3.01
CA GLY A 297 -3.93 -1.98 -3.17
C GLY A 297 -2.71 -1.12 -3.45
N VAL A 298 -1.56 -1.48 -2.87
CA VAL A 298 -0.27 -0.84 -3.14
C VAL A 298 0.74 -1.89 -3.53
N MET A 299 1.34 -1.75 -4.72
CA MET A 299 2.49 -2.52 -5.14
C MET A 299 3.71 -1.61 -5.15
N GLN A 300 4.74 -1.92 -4.35
CA GLN A 300 5.86 -1.03 -4.15
C GLN A 300 7.22 -1.72 -4.14
N VAL A 301 8.23 -0.99 -4.57
CA VAL A 301 9.64 -1.34 -4.42
C VAL A 301 10.23 -0.46 -3.34
N SER A 302 10.91 -1.06 -2.37
CA SER A 302 11.53 -0.35 -1.26
C SER A 302 13.04 -0.53 -1.25
N LEU A 303 13.76 0.55 -0.94
CA LEU A 303 15.19 0.55 -0.76
C LEU A 303 15.51 1.08 0.64
N SER A 304 16.21 0.28 1.44
CA SER A 304 16.55 0.65 2.81
C SER A 304 18.02 0.48 3.14
N LYS A 305 18.50 1.37 4.00
CA LYS A 305 19.84 1.32 4.59
C LYS A 305 19.79 0.70 5.96
N ILE A 306 20.52 -0.40 6.15
CA ILE A 306 20.65 -1.07 7.42
C ILE A 306 21.64 -0.31 8.31
N ILE A 307 21.19 0.12 9.48
CA ILE A 307 22.00 0.83 10.47
C ILE A 307 22.65 -0.19 11.38
N LYS A 308 23.98 -0.27 11.30
CA LYS A 308 24.78 -1.17 12.16
C LYS A 308 24.94 -0.56 13.54
N THR A 309 24.32 -1.15 14.53
CA THR A 309 24.62 -0.84 15.92
C THR A 309 25.95 -1.51 16.29
N LYS A 310 26.93 -0.77 16.75
CA LYS A 310 28.18 -1.34 17.28
C LYS A 310 27.82 -2.10 18.56
N SER A 311 27.77 -3.43 18.50
CA SER A 311 27.56 -4.26 19.69
C SER A 311 28.70 -4.01 20.68
N SER A 312 28.35 -3.57 21.88
CA SER A 312 29.32 -3.40 22.98
C SER A 312 29.97 -4.74 23.40
N PHE A 313 29.28 -5.84 23.13
CA PHE A 313 29.73 -7.21 23.42
C PHE A 313 30.99 -7.61 22.62
N SER A 314 31.09 -7.28 21.34
CA SER A 314 32.26 -7.64 20.54
C SER A 314 33.51 -6.83 20.89
N ARG A 315 33.37 -5.62 21.46
CA ARG A 315 34.53 -4.81 21.90
C ARG A 315 35.19 -5.32 23.16
N SER A 316 34.43 -5.84 24.12
CA SER A 316 35.00 -6.26 25.42
C SER A 316 35.64 -7.64 25.33
N HIS A 317 35.07 -8.57 24.58
CA HIS A 317 35.59 -9.95 24.50
C HIS A 317 36.75 -10.07 23.50
N TYR A 318 36.66 -9.44 22.32
CA TYR A 318 37.76 -9.51 21.34
C TYR A 318 39.00 -8.76 21.81
N GLY A 319 38.82 -7.65 22.54
CA GLY A 319 39.91 -6.90 23.19
C GLY A 319 40.63 -7.67 24.28
N LYS A 320 39.89 -8.45 25.08
CA LYS A 320 40.45 -9.35 26.12
C LYS A 320 41.18 -10.54 25.51
N TYR A 321 40.66 -11.11 24.41
CA TYR A 321 41.28 -12.24 23.72
C TYR A 321 42.60 -11.85 23.03
N LYS A 322 42.65 -10.69 22.35
CA LYS A 322 43.90 -10.15 21.77
C LYS A 322 44.97 -9.82 22.83
N ARG A 323 44.55 -9.38 24.02
CA ARG A 323 45.49 -9.10 25.13
C ARG A 323 46.10 -10.38 25.72
N LYS A 324 45.33 -11.49 25.77
CA LYS A 324 45.84 -12.80 26.22
C LYS A 324 46.79 -13.44 25.20
N GLN A 325 46.54 -13.30 23.90
CA GLN A 325 47.47 -13.83 22.88
C GLN A 325 48.79 -13.07 22.75
N ARG A 326 48.85 -11.76 23.11
CA ARG A 326 50.12 -11.02 23.16
C ARG A 326 51.04 -11.42 24.34
N GLY A 327 50.52 -12.11 25.36
CA GLY A 327 51.28 -12.58 26.50
C GLY A 327 51.90 -13.98 26.33
N TRP A 328 51.48 -14.73 25.31
CA TRP A 328 51.98 -16.06 25.10
C TRP A 328 53.08 -16.04 24.03
N LYS A 329 54.33 -15.78 24.46
CA LYS A 329 55.49 -16.08 23.62
C LYS A 329 55.64 -17.58 23.64
N ALA A 330 55.35 -18.25 22.54
CA ALA A 330 55.68 -19.67 22.36
C ALA A 330 57.19 -19.86 22.61
N PRO A 331 57.60 -20.88 23.40
CA PRO A 331 59.00 -21.15 23.60
C PRO A 331 59.65 -21.38 22.24
N ARG A 332 60.72 -20.61 21.95
CA ARG A 332 61.55 -20.85 20.76
C ARG A 332 62.09 -22.26 20.85
N ARG A 333 61.54 -23.21 20.13
CA ARG A 333 62.17 -24.47 19.85
C ARG A 333 63.40 -24.16 18.99
N ASN A 334 64.57 -24.27 19.57
CA ASN A 334 65.82 -24.31 18.84
C ASN A 334 65.85 -25.57 17.99
N TYR A 335 65.35 -25.48 16.80
CA TYR A 335 65.51 -26.53 15.81
C TYR A 335 66.92 -26.39 15.23
N LYS A 336 67.84 -27.23 15.74
CA LYS A 336 69.10 -27.44 15.04
C LYS A 336 68.81 -28.30 13.81
N PRO A 337 69.08 -27.86 12.60
CA PRO A 337 68.90 -28.71 11.42
C PRO A 337 69.96 -29.86 11.54
N ARG A 338 69.52 -31.07 11.57
CA ARG A 338 70.34 -32.28 11.44
C ARG A 338 71.00 -32.15 10.06
N GLY A 339 72.34 -32.14 10.05
CA GLY A 339 73.11 -32.02 8.82
C GLY A 339 72.82 -33.22 7.89
N TYR A 340 72.50 -32.84 6.69
CA TYR A 340 72.32 -33.78 5.58
C TYR A 340 73.70 -34.15 5.10
N ASN A 341 74.18 -35.38 5.43
CA ASN A 341 75.42 -35.94 4.94
C ASN A 341 75.26 -36.28 3.44
N LYS A 342 75.86 -35.50 2.59
CA LYS A 342 76.12 -35.89 1.21
C LYS A 342 77.25 -36.94 1.18
N ARG A 343 76.93 -38.21 0.98
CA ARG A 343 77.84 -39.19 0.43
C ARG A 343 77.07 -40.22 -0.37
N GLY A 344 77.47 -40.37 -1.61
CA GLY A 344 77.01 -41.43 -2.49
C GLY A 344 76.96 -41.03 -3.94
N ARG A 345 78.09 -40.67 -4.56
CA ARG A 345 78.28 -40.81 -6.02
C ARG A 345 78.47 -42.30 -6.28
N ALA A 346 77.62 -42.95 -7.00
CA ALA A 346 77.93 -44.13 -7.75
C ALA A 346 77.81 -43.79 -9.25
N ARG A 347 78.92 -44.02 -9.93
CA ARG A 347 79.00 -44.10 -11.39
C ARG A 347 78.54 -45.48 -11.82
N PHE A 348 77.71 -45.56 -12.81
CA PHE A 348 77.84 -46.38 -14.01
C PHE A 348 76.98 -45.79 -15.07
#